data_3236c9120893b44a350a7176e78af1f8
#
_entry.id   3236c9120893b44a350a7176e78af1f8
#
_cell.length_a   1.000
_cell.length_b   1.000
_cell.length_c   1.000
_cell.angle_alpha   90.00
_cell.angle_beta   90.00
_cell.angle_gamma   90.00
#
_symmetry.space_group_name_H-M   'P 1'
#
loop_
_entity.id
_entity.type
_entity.pdbx_description
1 polymer ?
#
loop_
_entity_poly.entity_id
_entity_poly.type
_entity_poly.pdbx_seq_one_letter_code
_entity_poly.pdbx_strand_id
1 'polypeptide(L)'
;MLLDHLVLFVGDLATAITRFESKGFTVTPGGTNGPTHNALIVFSNDTYIELIALQSSRARLMMRSLRHVGVLALRRWLKRDLQTRLLDWMSGPQGLIDLCFRGTELNEIAHSSPLSGIGLTDPVQFKRHRPDGLVVQWTLRGANKRRQPFFIQDATPIDYRIPAGDVRIHPNGALGISEVRTGELIEPSVSNVRITHDPTLQPGSLSVTIVNEHDASDHIHGPEFFNTDIHLAPNPLDQQKT
;
A
#
# COMPACT_ATOMS: atom_id res chain seq x y z
N MET A 1 -16.02 3.82 -3.10
CA MET A 1 -14.64 3.76 -2.59
C MET A 1 -13.69 3.51 -3.71
N LEU A 2 -12.41 3.90 -3.55
CA LEU A 2 -11.34 3.67 -4.51
C LEU A 2 -10.19 2.96 -3.80
N LEU A 3 -9.46 2.08 -4.49
CA LEU A 3 -8.13 1.69 -4.07
C LEU A 3 -7.24 2.93 -4.14
N ASP A 4 -6.60 3.29 -3.04
CA ASP A 4 -5.63 4.38 -2.98
C ASP A 4 -4.22 3.85 -3.25
N HIS A 5 -3.77 2.89 -2.44
CA HIS A 5 -2.43 2.32 -2.59
C HIS A 5 -2.28 0.93 -1.99
N LEU A 6 -1.18 0.29 -2.37
CA LEU A 6 -0.66 -0.90 -1.73
C LEU A 6 0.57 -0.54 -0.89
N VAL A 7 0.72 -1.19 0.25
CA VAL A 7 1.89 -1.02 1.11
C VAL A 7 2.86 -2.16 0.89
N LEU A 8 4.08 -1.81 0.46
CA LEU A 8 5.20 -2.72 0.31
C LEU A 8 6.23 -2.45 1.41
N PHE A 9 6.30 -3.33 2.41
CA PHE A 9 7.33 -3.24 3.44
C PHE A 9 8.65 -3.80 2.95
N VAL A 10 9.70 -2.98 3.05
CA VAL A 10 11.04 -3.34 2.58
C VAL A 10 12.07 -3.22 3.70
N GLY A 11 13.12 -4.01 3.60
CA GLY A 11 14.19 -4.01 4.57
C GLY A 11 15.10 -2.79 4.51
N ASP A 12 15.33 -2.27 3.32
CA ASP A 12 16.15 -1.10 3.04
C ASP A 12 15.53 -0.30 1.90
N LEU A 13 15.21 0.97 2.15
CA LEU A 13 14.49 1.81 1.19
C LEU A 13 15.35 2.16 -0.02
N ALA A 14 16.64 2.46 0.19
CA ALA A 14 17.53 2.82 -0.91
C ALA A 14 17.71 1.64 -1.88
N THR A 15 17.91 0.44 -1.35
CA THR A 15 17.95 -0.79 -2.15
C THR A 15 16.64 -1.00 -2.92
N ALA A 16 15.49 -0.75 -2.28
CA ALA A 16 14.21 -0.91 -2.94
C ALA A 16 14.03 0.08 -4.09
N ILE A 17 14.35 1.36 -3.88
CA ILE A 17 14.32 2.39 -4.93
C ILE A 17 15.15 1.93 -6.12
N THR A 18 16.44 1.61 -5.92
CA THR A 18 17.34 1.17 -7.01
C THR A 18 16.81 -0.03 -7.78
N ARG A 19 16.23 -1.02 -7.07
CA ARG A 19 15.69 -2.23 -7.73
C ARG A 19 14.46 -1.93 -8.58
N PHE A 20 13.51 -1.12 -8.07
CA PHE A 20 12.33 -0.76 -8.86
C PHE A 20 12.69 0.17 -10.03
N GLU A 21 13.65 1.08 -9.85
CA GLU A 21 14.17 1.90 -10.94
C GLU A 21 14.85 1.05 -12.01
N SER A 22 15.58 -0.01 -11.63
CA SER A 22 16.19 -0.94 -12.60
C SER A 22 15.16 -1.73 -13.41
N LYS A 23 13.91 -1.80 -12.94
CA LYS A 23 12.76 -2.36 -13.66
C LYS A 23 11.96 -1.29 -14.43
N GLY A 24 12.48 -0.09 -14.55
CA GLY A 24 11.87 1.00 -15.29
C GLY A 24 10.72 1.70 -14.58
N PHE A 25 10.58 1.56 -13.27
CA PHE A 25 9.65 2.40 -12.51
C PHE A 25 10.29 3.74 -12.14
N THR A 26 9.53 4.81 -12.21
CA THR A 26 9.89 6.09 -11.60
C THR A 26 9.52 6.03 -10.12
N VAL A 27 10.51 6.23 -9.23
CA VAL A 27 10.30 6.19 -7.78
C VAL A 27 10.52 7.57 -7.19
N THR A 28 9.53 8.07 -6.47
CA THR A 28 9.55 9.41 -5.87
C THR A 28 9.73 9.32 -4.36
N PRO A 29 10.69 10.03 -3.77
CA PRO A 29 10.81 10.10 -2.31
C PRO A 29 9.54 10.64 -1.66
N GLY A 30 9.00 9.94 -0.67
CA GLY A 30 7.79 10.35 0.04
C GLY A 30 8.08 11.23 1.25
N GLY A 31 8.98 10.81 2.12
CA GLY A 31 9.35 11.53 3.34
C GLY A 31 9.53 10.63 4.55
N THR A 32 9.49 11.24 5.73
CA THR A 32 9.64 10.54 7.01
C THR A 32 8.39 10.71 7.87
N ASN A 33 8.01 9.66 8.59
CA ASN A 33 6.93 9.70 9.56
C ASN A 33 7.31 8.85 10.79
N GLY A 34 7.67 9.51 11.87
CA GLY A 34 8.17 8.83 13.08
C GLY A 34 9.38 7.93 12.76
N PRO A 35 9.32 6.62 13.07
CA PRO A 35 10.45 5.70 12.85
C PRO A 35 10.58 5.22 11.40
N THR A 36 9.66 5.58 10.51
CA THR A 36 9.62 5.11 9.12
C THR A 36 9.98 6.20 8.12
N HIS A 37 10.41 5.78 6.94
CA HIS A 37 10.54 6.58 5.75
C HIS A 37 9.96 5.81 4.56
N ASN A 38 9.53 6.54 3.54
CA ASN A 38 8.87 5.95 2.39
C ASN A 38 9.28 6.57 1.06
N ALA A 39 8.99 5.84 -0.01
CA ALA A 39 9.01 6.31 -1.39
C ALA A 39 7.78 5.78 -2.12
N LEU A 40 7.39 6.43 -3.19
CA LEU A 40 6.14 6.16 -3.92
C LEU A 40 6.44 5.80 -5.36
N ILE A 41 5.76 4.77 -5.88
CA ILE A 41 5.62 4.49 -7.31
C ILE A 41 4.20 4.91 -7.67
N VAL A 42 4.04 6.10 -8.25
CA VAL A 42 2.74 6.72 -8.48
C VAL A 42 2.31 6.53 -9.92
N PHE A 43 1.11 6.02 -10.14
CA PHE A 43 0.57 5.73 -11.46
C PHE A 43 -0.39 6.81 -11.98
N SER A 44 -0.65 6.79 -13.29
CA SER A 44 -1.53 7.75 -13.96
C SER A 44 -3.01 7.60 -13.57
N ASN A 45 -3.42 6.43 -13.08
CA ASN A 45 -4.78 6.16 -12.62
C ASN A 45 -5.02 6.53 -11.13
N ASP A 46 -4.17 7.37 -10.54
CA ASP A 46 -4.22 7.80 -9.13
C ASP A 46 -4.04 6.69 -8.09
N THR A 47 -3.60 5.51 -8.50
CA THR A 47 -3.13 4.48 -7.56
C THR A 47 -1.60 4.57 -7.37
N TYR A 48 -1.07 3.99 -6.30
CA TYR A 48 0.38 3.91 -6.11
C TYR A 48 0.80 2.72 -5.24
N ILE A 49 2.08 2.40 -5.28
CA ILE A 49 2.72 1.49 -4.32
C ILE A 49 3.57 2.33 -3.37
N GLU A 50 3.31 2.23 -2.07
CA GLU A 50 4.12 2.83 -1.02
C GLU A 50 5.21 1.87 -0.58
N LEU A 51 6.47 2.18 -0.93
CA LEU A 51 7.64 1.49 -0.40
C LEU A 51 7.92 2.06 0.99
N ILE A 52 7.77 1.27 2.05
CA ILE A 52 7.97 1.73 3.42
C ILE A 52 9.06 0.92 4.14
N ALA A 53 9.95 1.59 4.85
CA ALA A 53 11.02 0.99 5.63
C ALA A 53 11.19 1.67 6.99
N LEU A 54 11.80 0.95 7.93
CA LEU A 54 12.32 1.54 9.16
C LEU A 54 13.63 2.28 8.88
N GLN A 55 13.77 3.51 9.39
CA GLN A 55 14.98 4.33 9.21
C GLN A 55 16.22 3.72 9.87
N SER A 56 16.04 2.92 10.92
CA SER A 56 17.12 2.34 11.70
C SER A 56 17.16 0.82 11.61
N SER A 57 18.31 0.25 11.26
CA SER A 57 18.55 -1.19 11.31
C SER A 57 18.43 -1.76 12.74
N ARG A 58 18.77 -0.97 13.75
CA ARG A 58 18.57 -1.34 15.17
C ARG A 58 17.10 -1.44 15.52
N ALA A 59 16.28 -0.47 15.08
CA ALA A 59 14.83 -0.52 15.27
C ALA A 59 14.23 -1.76 14.59
N ARG A 60 14.70 -2.11 13.40
CA ARG A 60 14.29 -3.30 12.66
C ARG A 60 14.58 -4.59 13.43
N LEU A 61 15.79 -4.72 13.97
CA LEU A 61 16.18 -5.86 14.79
C LEU A 61 15.31 -5.96 16.06
N MET A 62 15.10 -4.83 16.73
CA MET A 62 14.24 -4.75 17.93
C MET A 62 12.82 -5.19 17.61
N MET A 63 12.22 -4.70 16.52
CA MET A 63 10.85 -5.06 16.13
C MET A 63 10.70 -6.55 15.83
N ARG A 64 11.70 -7.15 15.15
CA ARG A 64 11.76 -8.61 14.94
C ARG A 64 11.84 -9.37 16.26
N SER A 65 12.68 -8.94 17.18
CA SER A 65 12.81 -9.58 18.51
C SER A 65 11.49 -9.51 19.30
N LEU A 66 10.81 -8.36 19.33
CA LEU A 66 9.49 -8.20 19.98
C LEU A 66 8.44 -9.13 19.39
N ARG A 67 8.51 -9.40 18.09
CA ARG A 67 7.63 -10.39 17.43
C ARG A 67 7.94 -11.80 17.92
N HIS A 68 9.22 -12.19 17.99
CA HIS A 68 9.62 -13.54 18.41
C HIS A 68 9.27 -13.86 19.88
N VAL A 69 9.42 -12.89 20.77
CA VAL A 69 9.05 -13.08 22.18
C VAL A 69 7.56 -12.95 22.48
N GLY A 70 6.71 -12.82 21.44
CA GLY A 70 5.25 -12.84 21.57
C GLY A 70 4.60 -11.55 22.10
N VAL A 71 5.38 -10.50 22.40
CA VAL A 71 4.84 -9.21 22.89
C VAL A 71 3.84 -8.60 21.92
N LEU A 72 4.12 -8.67 20.62
CA LEU A 72 3.20 -8.17 19.60
C LEU A 72 1.94 -9.04 19.46
N ALA A 73 2.05 -10.35 19.71
CA ALA A 73 0.89 -11.24 19.73
C ALA A 73 -0.04 -10.90 20.90
N LEU A 74 0.52 -10.66 22.09
CA LEU A 74 -0.23 -10.22 23.26
C LEU A 74 -0.90 -8.86 23.02
N ARG A 75 -0.17 -7.88 22.45
CA ARG A 75 -0.74 -6.57 22.10
C ARG A 75 -1.91 -6.72 21.13
N ARG A 76 -1.79 -7.56 20.09
CA ARG A 76 -2.87 -7.84 19.12
C ARG A 76 -4.11 -8.44 19.76
N TRP A 77 -3.92 -9.24 20.79
CA TRP A 77 -5.02 -9.82 21.53
C TRP A 77 -5.74 -8.77 22.39
N LEU A 78 -4.96 -7.85 22.99
CA LEU A 78 -5.49 -6.80 23.89
C LEU A 78 -6.06 -5.59 23.13
N LYS A 79 -5.47 -5.22 21.98
CA LYS A 79 -5.81 -4.00 21.25
C LYS A 79 -5.88 -4.25 19.75
N ARG A 80 -6.98 -3.77 19.15
CA ARG A 80 -7.21 -3.80 17.70
C ARG A 80 -7.24 -2.35 17.18
N ASP A 81 -6.16 -1.61 17.41
CA ASP A 81 -5.99 -0.22 16.98
C ASP A 81 -5.06 -0.11 15.75
N LEU A 82 -5.08 1.05 15.11
CA LEU A 82 -4.23 1.33 13.96
C LEU A 82 -2.74 1.21 14.32
N GLN A 83 -2.34 1.58 15.54
CA GLN A 83 -0.96 1.46 15.98
C GLN A 83 -0.49 0.01 16.00
N THR A 84 -1.33 -0.92 16.43
CA THR A 84 -1.02 -2.35 16.39
C THR A 84 -0.83 -2.85 14.97
N ARG A 85 -1.63 -2.35 14.00
CA ARG A 85 -1.47 -2.64 12.58
C ARG A 85 -0.12 -2.15 12.04
N LEU A 86 0.26 -0.92 12.35
CA LEU A 86 1.56 -0.36 11.95
C LEU A 86 2.75 -1.12 12.56
N LEU A 87 2.63 -1.56 13.81
CA LEU A 87 3.62 -2.42 14.45
C LEU A 87 3.73 -3.78 13.75
N ASP A 88 2.62 -4.34 13.28
CA ASP A 88 2.61 -5.59 12.51
C ASP A 88 3.35 -5.43 11.18
N TRP A 89 3.19 -4.31 10.48
CA TRP A 89 3.96 -4.01 9.27
C TRP A 89 5.46 -3.99 9.55
N MET A 90 5.87 -3.18 10.54
CA MET A 90 7.29 -2.96 10.88
C MET A 90 7.99 -4.21 11.44
N SER A 91 7.26 -5.18 11.98
CA SER A 91 7.78 -6.42 12.54
C SER A 91 7.62 -7.62 11.61
N GLY A 92 6.83 -7.46 10.54
CA GLY A 92 6.49 -8.51 9.58
C GLY A 92 7.61 -8.89 8.62
N PRO A 93 7.38 -9.87 7.76
CA PRO A 93 8.23 -10.14 6.61
C PRO A 93 8.16 -8.98 5.61
N GLN A 94 9.15 -8.90 4.73
CA GLN A 94 9.11 -8.02 3.57
C GLN A 94 8.08 -8.54 2.57
N GLY A 95 7.46 -7.63 1.82
CA GLY A 95 6.48 -7.94 0.78
C GLY A 95 5.35 -6.94 0.72
N LEU A 96 4.41 -7.19 -0.16
CA LEU A 96 3.12 -6.52 -0.18
C LEU A 96 2.33 -6.98 1.06
N ILE A 97 2.06 -6.07 1.97
CA ILE A 97 1.55 -6.40 3.32
C ILE A 97 0.16 -5.85 3.59
N ASP A 98 -0.26 -4.85 2.84
CA ASP A 98 -1.53 -4.19 3.10
C ASP A 98 -2.06 -3.40 1.90
N LEU A 99 -3.35 -3.06 1.94
CA LEU A 99 -4.02 -2.23 0.95
C LEU A 99 -4.87 -1.15 1.63
N CYS A 100 -4.82 0.05 1.04
CA CYS A 100 -5.51 1.23 1.50
C CYS A 100 -6.64 1.61 0.57
N PHE A 101 -7.82 1.86 1.13
CA PHE A 101 -8.95 2.40 0.39
C PHE A 101 -9.16 3.86 0.72
N ARG A 102 -9.46 4.66 -0.31
CA ARG A 102 -9.80 6.06 -0.20
C ARG A 102 -11.30 6.27 -0.23
N GLY A 103 -11.80 7.07 0.71
CA GLY A 103 -13.19 7.51 0.76
C GLY A 103 -13.31 8.93 1.25
N THR A 104 -14.39 9.62 0.87
CA THR A 104 -14.61 11.02 1.23
C THR A 104 -15.18 11.22 2.63
N GLU A 105 -15.83 10.19 3.18
CA GLU A 105 -16.61 10.30 4.43
C GLU A 105 -16.45 9.06 5.32
N LEU A 106 -15.22 8.84 5.83
CA LEU A 106 -14.92 7.65 6.65
C LEU A 106 -15.79 7.56 7.91
N ASN A 107 -16.27 8.67 8.47
CA ASN A 107 -17.13 8.66 9.64
C ASN A 107 -18.54 8.19 9.30
N GLU A 108 -19.11 8.61 8.17
CA GLU A 108 -20.42 8.15 7.70
C GLU A 108 -20.38 6.72 7.20
N ILE A 109 -19.31 6.36 6.51
CA ILE A 109 -19.07 5.00 6.02
C ILE A 109 -18.99 3.99 7.19
N ALA A 110 -18.48 4.40 8.36
CA ALA A 110 -18.42 3.53 9.54
C ALA A 110 -19.81 3.09 10.04
N HIS A 111 -20.84 3.85 9.73
CA HIS A 111 -22.24 3.57 10.12
C HIS A 111 -23.10 3.03 8.98
N SER A 112 -22.62 3.11 7.73
CA SER A 112 -23.32 2.60 6.55
C SER A 112 -22.92 1.15 6.23
N SER A 113 -23.89 0.33 5.83
CA SER A 113 -23.61 -0.96 5.17
C SER A 113 -22.86 -0.67 3.85
N PRO A 114 -21.77 -1.36 3.53
CA PRO A 114 -21.29 -2.66 4.00
C PRO A 114 -20.23 -2.62 5.10
N LEU A 115 -19.75 -1.44 5.53
CA LEU A 115 -18.67 -1.34 6.50
C LEU A 115 -19.11 -1.55 7.96
N SER A 116 -20.40 -1.44 8.26
CA SER A 116 -20.93 -1.72 9.61
C SER A 116 -20.57 -3.14 10.12
N GLY A 117 -20.40 -4.10 9.20
CA GLY A 117 -19.99 -5.47 9.54
C GLY A 117 -18.48 -5.65 9.76
N ILE A 118 -17.65 -4.73 9.28
CA ILE A 118 -16.19 -4.80 9.39
C ILE A 118 -15.71 -4.15 10.70
N GLY A 119 -16.39 -3.08 11.13
CA GLY A 119 -15.96 -2.22 12.23
C GLY A 119 -14.65 -1.50 11.91
N LEU A 120 -14.54 -0.25 12.31
CA LEU A 120 -13.33 0.56 12.10
C LEU A 120 -12.71 0.96 13.42
N THR A 121 -11.38 1.04 13.45
CA THR A 121 -10.64 1.62 14.59
C THR A 121 -10.97 3.10 14.75
N ASP A 122 -10.60 3.69 15.89
CA ASP A 122 -10.64 5.13 16.05
C ASP A 122 -9.79 5.83 14.98
N PRO A 123 -10.22 7.03 14.50
CA PRO A 123 -9.49 7.80 13.52
C PRO A 123 -8.17 8.32 14.12
N VAL A 124 -7.10 8.21 13.35
CA VAL A 124 -5.79 8.77 13.71
C VAL A 124 -5.41 9.79 12.65
N GLN A 125 -5.16 11.02 13.11
CA GLN A 125 -4.73 12.11 12.24
C GLN A 125 -3.23 12.08 12.03
N PHE A 126 -2.82 12.28 10.78
CA PHE A 126 -1.43 12.39 10.36
C PHE A 126 -1.19 13.72 9.68
N LYS A 127 0.04 14.22 9.81
CA LYS A 127 0.51 15.37 9.06
C LYS A 127 1.96 15.18 8.65
N ARG A 128 2.31 15.72 7.49
CA ARG A 128 3.68 15.74 6.97
C ARG A 128 3.99 17.13 6.41
N HIS A 129 5.18 17.62 6.71
CA HIS A 129 5.72 18.82 6.06
C HIS A 129 6.52 18.38 4.83
N ARG A 130 6.18 18.91 3.68
CA ARG A 130 6.96 18.74 2.45
C ARG A 130 8.15 19.69 2.42
N PRO A 131 9.21 19.38 1.63
CA PRO A 131 10.35 20.27 1.48
C PRO A 131 10.00 21.66 0.91
N ASP A 132 8.92 21.76 0.12
CA ASP A 132 8.39 23.01 -0.45
C ASP A 132 7.54 23.84 0.55
N GLY A 133 7.47 23.43 1.82
CA GLY A 133 6.73 24.10 2.88
C GLY A 133 5.24 23.75 2.99
N LEU A 134 4.70 22.99 2.04
CA LEU A 134 3.29 22.54 2.13
C LEU A 134 3.09 21.55 3.29
N VAL A 135 1.97 21.70 3.94
CA VAL A 135 1.52 20.77 4.99
C VAL A 135 0.47 19.84 4.43
N VAL A 136 0.75 18.56 4.43
CA VAL A 136 -0.18 17.50 4.01
C VAL A 136 -0.82 16.91 5.25
N GLN A 137 -2.15 16.77 5.24
CA GLN A 137 -2.92 16.23 6.36
C GLN A 137 -3.91 15.17 5.89
N TRP A 138 -3.99 14.08 6.62
CA TRP A 138 -4.94 13.01 6.36
C TRP A 138 -5.32 12.28 7.64
N THR A 139 -6.42 11.55 7.58
CA THR A 139 -6.89 10.67 8.65
C THR A 139 -6.83 9.23 8.18
N LEU A 140 -6.33 8.34 9.03
CA LEU A 140 -6.35 6.90 8.80
C LEU A 140 -7.27 6.20 9.79
N ARG A 141 -7.92 5.13 9.34
CA ARG A 141 -8.67 4.16 10.16
C ARG A 141 -8.33 2.75 9.67
N GLY A 142 -8.11 1.83 10.59
CA GLY A 142 -7.95 0.41 10.26
C GLY A 142 -9.29 -0.33 10.34
N ALA A 143 -9.45 -1.42 9.59
CA ALA A 143 -10.51 -2.36 9.88
C ALA A 143 -10.20 -3.13 11.17
N ASN A 144 -11.24 -3.39 12.00
CA ASN A 144 -11.12 -4.21 13.20
C ASN A 144 -10.88 -5.69 12.85
N LYS A 145 -11.40 -6.13 11.70
CA LYS A 145 -11.07 -7.44 11.14
C LYS A 145 -9.66 -7.39 10.55
N ARG A 146 -8.82 -8.27 11.03
CA ARG A 146 -7.46 -8.43 10.50
C ARG A 146 -7.51 -8.79 9.01
N ARG A 147 -6.52 -8.34 8.25
CA ARG A 147 -6.37 -8.57 6.81
C ARG A 147 -7.45 -7.93 5.92
N GLN A 148 -8.34 -7.14 6.53
CA GLN A 148 -9.19 -6.22 5.77
C GLN A 148 -8.44 -4.90 5.55
N PRO A 149 -8.82 -4.10 4.55
CA PRO A 149 -8.13 -2.84 4.23
C PRO A 149 -8.04 -1.88 5.41
N PHE A 150 -7.12 -0.95 5.33
CA PHE A 150 -7.22 0.30 6.08
C PHE A 150 -7.72 1.41 5.16
N PHE A 151 -8.11 2.54 5.74
CA PHE A 151 -8.83 3.59 5.04
C PHE A 151 -8.14 4.92 5.26
N ILE A 152 -8.11 5.74 4.19
CA ILE A 152 -7.55 7.07 4.20
C ILE A 152 -8.62 8.09 3.76
N GLN A 153 -8.63 9.22 4.47
CA GLN A 153 -9.38 10.42 4.12
C GLN A 153 -8.43 11.60 4.12
N ASP A 154 -8.25 12.22 2.97
CA ASP A 154 -7.44 13.42 2.84
C ASP A 154 -8.17 14.63 3.43
N ALA A 155 -7.47 15.41 4.26
CA ALA A 155 -7.93 16.70 4.78
C ALA A 155 -7.37 17.87 3.95
N THR A 156 -6.33 17.62 3.15
CA THR A 156 -5.75 18.54 2.17
C THR A 156 -5.93 17.98 0.75
N PRO A 157 -5.80 18.78 -0.32
CA PRO A 157 -5.85 18.28 -1.69
C PRO A 157 -4.94 17.06 -1.89
N ILE A 158 -5.45 16.07 -2.61
CA ILE A 158 -4.79 14.78 -2.79
C ILE A 158 -3.42 14.89 -3.47
N ASP A 159 -3.25 15.83 -4.40
CA ASP A 159 -2.00 16.11 -5.10
C ASP A 159 -0.88 16.64 -4.18
N TYR A 160 -1.23 17.09 -2.96
CA TYR A 160 -0.23 17.37 -1.94
C TYR A 160 0.42 16.09 -1.41
N ARG A 161 -0.33 14.98 -1.36
CA ARG A 161 0.13 13.67 -0.87
C ARG A 161 0.67 12.80 -2.00
N ILE A 162 0.00 12.80 -3.13
CA ILE A 162 0.34 12.02 -4.33
C ILE A 162 0.72 13.01 -5.44
N PRO A 163 2.01 13.23 -5.71
CA PRO A 163 2.43 14.21 -6.68
C PRO A 163 1.93 13.87 -8.10
N ALA A 164 1.62 14.93 -8.86
CA ALA A 164 1.24 14.86 -10.26
C ALA A 164 2.44 15.13 -11.20
N GLY A 165 2.24 14.97 -12.51
CA GLY A 165 3.22 15.25 -13.54
C GLY A 165 4.14 14.07 -13.85
N ASP A 166 5.38 14.36 -14.22
CA ASP A 166 6.34 13.39 -14.76
C ASP A 166 6.68 12.21 -13.85
N VAL A 167 6.44 12.36 -12.55
CA VAL A 167 6.63 11.28 -11.56
C VAL A 167 5.70 10.08 -11.82
N ARG A 168 4.66 10.25 -12.63
CA ARG A 168 3.70 9.22 -13.02
C ARG A 168 4.03 8.56 -14.36
N ILE A 169 5.12 9.00 -15.00
CA ILE A 169 5.62 8.43 -16.26
C ILE A 169 6.70 7.42 -15.92
N HIS A 170 6.50 6.20 -16.36
CA HIS A 170 7.41 5.08 -16.07
C HIS A 170 8.06 4.59 -17.37
N PRO A 171 9.41 4.50 -17.42
CA PRO A 171 10.12 3.95 -18.59
C PRO A 171 9.65 2.56 -19.04
N ASN A 172 9.10 1.75 -18.12
CA ASN A 172 8.50 0.45 -18.44
C ASN A 172 7.05 0.52 -18.93
N GLY A 173 6.52 1.73 -19.13
CA GLY A 173 5.15 1.96 -19.61
C GLY A 173 4.05 1.69 -18.57
N ALA A 174 4.36 1.49 -17.30
CA ALA A 174 3.36 1.21 -16.28
C ALA A 174 2.36 2.36 -16.12
N LEU A 175 1.07 2.07 -16.27
CA LEU A 175 -0.03 3.05 -16.24
C LEU A 175 -0.82 3.03 -14.93
N GLY A 176 -0.98 1.86 -14.30
CA GLY A 176 -1.79 1.76 -13.10
C GLY A 176 -2.07 0.36 -12.62
N ILE A 177 -2.46 0.25 -11.37
CA ILE A 177 -2.95 -1.00 -10.81
C ILE A 177 -4.34 -1.27 -11.41
N SER A 178 -4.51 -2.45 -12.02
CA SER A 178 -5.77 -2.90 -12.61
C SER A 178 -6.44 -4.01 -11.80
N GLU A 179 -5.64 -4.86 -11.17
CA GLU A 179 -6.16 -5.97 -10.37
C GLU A 179 -5.28 -6.22 -9.14
N VAL A 180 -5.93 -6.57 -8.03
CA VAL A 180 -5.29 -7.10 -6.83
C VAL A 180 -5.95 -8.44 -6.48
N ARG A 181 -5.17 -9.52 -6.51
CA ARG A 181 -5.60 -10.82 -6.02
C ARG A 181 -5.19 -10.98 -4.56
N THR A 182 -6.08 -11.49 -3.73
CA THR A 182 -5.88 -11.58 -2.29
C THR A 182 -6.19 -12.99 -1.79
N GLY A 183 -5.40 -13.47 -0.84
CA GLY A 183 -5.71 -14.74 -0.14
C GLY A 183 -6.87 -14.63 0.86
N GLU A 184 -7.56 -13.49 0.92
CA GLU A 184 -8.70 -13.22 1.79
C GLU A 184 -9.83 -12.56 0.99
N LEU A 185 -11.07 -12.80 1.39
CA LEU A 185 -12.19 -12.03 0.86
C LEU A 185 -12.14 -10.61 1.41
N ILE A 186 -12.00 -9.62 0.54
CA ILE A 186 -11.92 -8.21 0.90
C ILE A 186 -13.28 -7.54 0.75
N GLU A 187 -13.67 -6.80 1.77
CA GLU A 187 -14.85 -5.96 1.82
C GLU A 187 -14.47 -4.54 2.30
N PRO A 188 -15.07 -3.50 1.77
CA PRO A 188 -16.00 -3.42 0.65
C PRO A 188 -15.31 -3.47 -0.71
N SER A 189 -16.09 -3.50 -1.79
CA SER A 189 -15.58 -3.37 -3.15
C SER A 189 -15.14 -1.93 -3.47
N VAL A 190 -14.19 -1.79 -4.37
CA VAL A 190 -13.75 -0.52 -4.96
C VAL A 190 -14.15 -0.45 -6.42
N SER A 191 -14.22 0.77 -6.99
CA SER A 191 -14.71 0.96 -8.36
C SER A 191 -13.60 1.17 -9.40
N ASN A 192 -12.37 1.44 -8.99
CA ASN A 192 -11.27 1.77 -9.89
C ASN A 192 -10.30 0.61 -10.16
N VAL A 193 -10.37 -0.47 -9.39
CA VAL A 193 -9.47 -1.63 -9.49
C VAL A 193 -10.29 -2.88 -9.24
N ARG A 194 -9.99 -3.97 -9.93
CA ARG A 194 -10.58 -5.28 -9.64
C ARG A 194 -9.89 -5.90 -8.42
N ILE A 195 -10.64 -6.25 -7.40
CA ILE A 195 -10.13 -7.02 -6.26
C ILE A 195 -10.79 -8.37 -6.26
N THR A 196 -9.99 -9.43 -6.31
CA THR A 196 -10.45 -10.81 -6.39
C THR A 196 -9.86 -11.67 -5.28
N HIS A 197 -10.69 -12.55 -4.72
CA HIS A 197 -10.22 -13.58 -3.81
C HIS A 197 -9.63 -14.74 -4.59
N ASP A 198 -8.37 -15.06 -4.32
CA ASP A 198 -7.67 -16.20 -4.89
C ASP A 198 -7.34 -17.21 -3.78
N PRO A 199 -8.08 -18.34 -3.72
CA PRO A 199 -7.89 -19.32 -2.66
C PRO A 199 -6.55 -20.08 -2.75
N THR A 200 -5.78 -19.90 -3.81
CA THR A 200 -4.43 -20.49 -3.94
C THR A 200 -3.38 -19.65 -3.21
N LEU A 201 -3.67 -18.37 -2.96
CA LEU A 201 -2.80 -17.49 -2.18
C LEU A 201 -2.94 -17.77 -0.68
N GLN A 202 -1.82 -17.68 0.03
CA GLN A 202 -1.86 -17.77 1.49
C GLN A 202 -2.65 -16.59 2.09
N PRO A 203 -3.38 -16.81 3.19
CA PRO A 203 -4.09 -15.74 3.88
C PRO A 203 -3.17 -14.56 4.21
N GLY A 204 -3.54 -13.36 3.72
CA GLY A 204 -2.77 -12.12 3.87
C GLY A 204 -1.71 -11.90 2.80
N SER A 205 -1.60 -12.77 1.80
CA SER A 205 -0.77 -12.53 0.61
C SER A 205 -1.53 -11.71 -0.42
N LEU A 206 -0.79 -10.90 -1.16
CA LEU A 206 -1.28 -10.05 -2.24
C LEU A 206 -0.48 -10.32 -3.51
N SER A 207 -1.17 -10.41 -4.65
CA SER A 207 -0.61 -10.41 -5.99
C SER A 207 -1.23 -9.25 -6.75
N VAL A 208 -0.44 -8.50 -7.51
CA VAL A 208 -0.92 -7.28 -8.16
C VAL A 208 -0.64 -7.33 -9.66
N THR A 209 -1.62 -6.89 -10.45
CA THR A 209 -1.44 -6.65 -11.89
C THR A 209 -1.43 -5.16 -12.16
N ILE A 210 -0.39 -4.70 -12.81
CA ILE A 210 -0.20 -3.34 -13.30
C ILE A 210 -0.33 -3.38 -14.81
N VAL A 211 -1.23 -2.59 -15.38
CA VAL A 211 -1.32 -2.42 -16.82
C VAL A 211 -0.21 -1.50 -17.30
N ASN A 212 0.34 -1.80 -18.47
CA ASN A 212 1.33 -0.98 -19.15
C ASN A 212 0.89 -0.66 -20.58
N GLU A 213 1.49 0.35 -21.17
CA GLU A 213 1.25 0.78 -22.56
C GLU A 213 2.00 -0.05 -23.62
N HIS A 214 2.89 -0.95 -23.17
CA HIS A 214 3.67 -1.80 -24.05
C HIS A 214 3.02 -3.19 -24.14
N ASP A 215 3.19 -3.87 -25.28
CA ASP A 215 2.72 -5.26 -25.46
C ASP A 215 3.57 -6.30 -24.72
N ALA A 216 4.50 -5.84 -23.88
CA ALA A 216 5.38 -6.71 -23.11
C ALA A 216 4.78 -7.05 -21.74
N SER A 217 4.91 -8.31 -21.35
CA SER A 217 4.61 -8.75 -19.98
C SER A 217 5.91 -8.97 -19.20
N ASP A 218 5.93 -8.60 -17.93
CA ASP A 218 7.02 -8.92 -16.99
C ASP A 218 6.44 -9.39 -15.67
N HIS A 219 7.20 -10.21 -14.95
CA HIS A 219 6.81 -10.71 -13.63
C HIS A 219 7.93 -10.41 -12.63
N ILE A 220 7.64 -9.50 -11.73
CA ILE A 220 8.56 -9.04 -10.69
C ILE A 220 8.22 -9.77 -9.40
N HIS A 221 9.06 -10.73 -9.05
CA HIS A 221 8.82 -11.59 -7.89
C HIS A 221 10.15 -12.01 -7.23
N GLY A 222 10.05 -12.73 -6.13
CA GLY A 222 11.20 -13.34 -5.47
C GLY A 222 11.87 -12.47 -4.40
N PRO A 223 12.89 -13.01 -3.72
CA PRO A 223 13.55 -12.34 -2.60
C PRO A 223 14.26 -11.03 -3.00
N GLU A 224 14.75 -10.94 -4.23
CA GLU A 224 15.39 -9.72 -4.77
C GLU A 224 14.40 -8.56 -4.90
N PHE A 225 13.11 -8.87 -5.06
CA PHE A 225 12.02 -7.89 -5.04
C PHE A 225 11.15 -8.01 -3.79
N PHE A 226 11.78 -8.31 -2.64
CA PHE A 226 11.15 -8.31 -1.32
C PHE A 226 9.98 -9.29 -1.18
N ASN A 227 9.98 -10.39 -1.95
CA ASN A 227 8.89 -11.38 -2.07
C ASN A 227 7.56 -10.76 -2.52
N THR A 228 7.62 -9.76 -3.38
CA THR A 228 6.43 -9.26 -4.07
C THR A 228 5.96 -10.25 -5.13
N ASP A 229 4.72 -10.08 -5.57
CA ASP A 229 4.15 -10.74 -6.74
C ASP A 229 3.45 -9.67 -7.59
N ILE A 230 4.23 -9.07 -8.52
CA ILE A 230 3.78 -7.97 -9.39
C ILE A 230 3.88 -8.41 -10.84
N HIS A 231 2.75 -8.39 -11.54
CA HIS A 231 2.65 -8.68 -12.95
C HIS A 231 2.48 -7.38 -13.73
N LEU A 232 3.34 -7.14 -14.72
CA LEU A 232 3.10 -6.14 -15.75
C LEU A 232 2.35 -6.82 -16.89
N ALA A 233 1.23 -6.28 -17.30
CA ALA A 233 0.41 -6.83 -18.37
C ALA A 233 0.03 -5.74 -19.37
N PRO A 234 -0.07 -6.07 -20.67
CA PRO A 234 -0.55 -5.15 -21.70
C PRO A 234 -1.92 -4.57 -21.35
N ASN A 235 -2.17 -3.33 -21.78
CA ASN A 235 -3.48 -2.72 -21.61
C ASN A 235 -4.50 -3.40 -22.53
N PRO A 236 -5.55 -4.05 -22.00
CA PRO A 236 -6.54 -4.76 -22.82
C PRO A 236 -7.30 -3.84 -23.79
N LEU A 237 -7.31 -2.54 -23.57
CA LEU A 237 -7.96 -1.57 -24.48
C LEU A 237 -7.14 -1.34 -25.75
N ASP A 238 -5.84 -1.59 -25.75
CA ASP A 238 -5.00 -1.42 -26.95
C ASP A 238 -5.02 -2.68 -27.86
N GLN A 239 -5.36 -3.84 -27.32
CA GLN A 239 -5.54 -5.08 -28.08
C GLN A 239 -6.81 -5.11 -28.95
N GLN A 240 -7.73 -4.16 -28.78
CA GLN A 240 -8.95 -4.06 -29.60
C GLN A 240 -8.78 -3.16 -30.85
N LYS A 241 -7.60 -2.58 -31.05
CA LYS A 241 -7.30 -1.68 -32.19
C LYS A 241 -6.54 -2.36 -33.34
N THR A 242 -6.22 -3.62 -33.23
CA THR A 242 -5.60 -4.46 -34.27
C THR A 242 -6.62 -5.41 -34.85
#